data_9b0be5d576121fee4fbfbf0edf5060d8
#
_entry.id   9b0be5d576121fee4fbfbf0edf5060d8
#
_cell.length_a   1.000
_cell.length_b   1.000
_cell.length_c   1.000
_cell.angle_alpha   90.00
_cell.angle_beta   90.00
_cell.angle_gamma   90.00
#
_symmetry.space_group_name_H-M   'P 1'
#
loop_
_entity.id
_entity.type
_entity.pdbx_description
1 polymer ?
#
loop_
_entity_poly.entity_id
_entity_poly.type
_entity_poly.pdbx_seq_one_letter_code
_entity_poly.pdbx_strand_id
1 'polypeptide(L)'
;GPSMPTMFDLVGERPQMVDVDGQGLIQPVDAKGIGVLSIGFFTDQDNAVVWRGPMASKALTQLFTDAHWGELDFLLVDLPPGTGDIHLSLVQTVPLDGVVIVSTPQEVALADARRGINMFQMDTLKVPVIGVVENMAWFTPAELPENKYYIFGRDGAKNLANGMNVPFLGSIPLVQSVCEAGDAGRPAVYQENTPTALAFDELVHTFVDELTKLKAKTL
;
A
#
# COMPACT_ATOMS: atom_id res chain seq x y z
N GLY A 1 7.19 -4.39 -0.40
CA GLY A 1 8.61 -4.06 -0.36
C GLY A 1 9.39 -4.98 0.57
N PRO A 2 10.72 -4.87 0.66
CA PRO A 2 11.57 -5.76 1.47
C PRO A 2 11.35 -5.59 2.98
N SER A 3 10.74 -4.51 3.43
CA SER A 3 10.51 -4.19 4.84
C SER A 3 9.25 -4.84 5.43
N MET A 4 8.40 -5.46 4.61
CA MET A 4 7.16 -6.08 5.09
C MET A 4 7.39 -7.14 6.18
N PRO A 5 8.42 -8.02 6.10
CA PRO A 5 8.70 -8.96 7.19
C PRO A 5 8.96 -8.27 8.54
N THR A 6 9.67 -7.14 8.56
CA THR A 6 9.91 -6.36 9.78
C THR A 6 8.61 -5.79 10.33
N MET A 7 7.78 -5.19 9.48
CA MET A 7 6.54 -4.53 9.89
C MET A 7 5.48 -5.50 10.46
N PHE A 8 5.60 -6.80 10.17
CA PHE A 8 4.68 -7.84 10.64
C PHE A 8 5.32 -8.83 11.63
N ASP A 9 6.51 -8.55 12.17
CA ASP A 9 7.28 -9.43 13.05
C ASP A 9 7.52 -10.83 12.44
N LEU A 10 7.84 -10.85 11.15
CA LEU A 10 8.09 -12.06 10.37
C LEU A 10 9.54 -12.17 9.90
N VAL A 11 10.44 -11.46 10.57
CA VAL A 11 11.89 -11.52 10.26
C VAL A 11 12.43 -12.92 10.52
N GLY A 12 13.06 -13.51 9.50
CA GLY A 12 13.56 -14.88 9.55
C GLY A 12 12.57 -15.96 9.11
N GLU A 13 11.28 -15.61 8.99
CA GLU A 13 10.30 -16.51 8.38
C GLU A 13 10.57 -16.67 6.88
N ARG A 14 10.22 -17.84 6.36
CA ARG A 14 10.34 -18.14 4.92
C ARG A 14 9.07 -18.80 4.42
N PRO A 15 8.51 -18.30 3.29
CA PRO A 15 7.39 -18.96 2.63
C PRO A 15 7.74 -20.42 2.31
N GLN A 16 6.81 -21.33 2.57
CA GLN A 16 6.97 -22.73 2.27
C GLN A 16 6.38 -23.06 0.90
N MET A 17 6.90 -24.13 0.29
CA MET A 17 6.28 -24.69 -0.91
C MET A 17 5.22 -25.71 -0.48
N VAL A 18 4.03 -25.59 -1.05
CA VAL A 18 2.92 -26.53 -0.86
C VAL A 18 2.54 -27.16 -2.19
N ASP A 19 2.17 -28.42 -2.17
CA ASP A 19 1.62 -29.09 -3.35
C ASP A 19 0.10 -28.87 -3.40
N VAL A 20 -0.36 -28.26 -4.46
CA VAL A 20 -1.77 -28.03 -4.74
C VAL A 20 -2.07 -28.64 -6.11
N ASP A 21 -2.80 -29.72 -6.14
CA ASP A 21 -3.18 -30.46 -7.35
C ASP A 21 -1.98 -30.84 -8.24
N GLY A 22 -0.85 -31.21 -7.61
CA GLY A 22 0.38 -31.61 -8.29
C GLY A 22 1.25 -30.42 -8.74
N GLN A 23 0.91 -29.20 -8.34
CA GLN A 23 1.72 -27.99 -8.57
C GLN A 23 2.33 -27.50 -7.25
N GLY A 24 3.64 -27.28 -7.27
CA GLY A 24 4.34 -26.64 -6.15
C GLY A 24 4.08 -25.14 -6.17
N LEU A 25 3.33 -24.63 -5.18
CA LEU A 25 3.02 -23.22 -5.03
C LEU A 25 3.64 -22.65 -3.76
N ILE A 26 3.91 -21.35 -3.76
CA ILE A 26 4.43 -20.62 -2.60
C ILE A 26 3.28 -20.32 -1.64
N GLN A 27 3.35 -20.84 -0.41
CA GLN A 27 2.38 -20.52 0.64
C GLN A 27 2.72 -19.14 1.24
N PRO A 28 1.82 -18.15 1.19
CA PRO A 28 2.00 -16.90 1.92
C PRO A 28 2.24 -17.14 3.41
N VAL A 29 3.10 -16.32 4.02
CA VAL A 29 3.34 -16.38 5.47
C VAL A 29 2.16 -15.72 6.17
N ASP A 30 1.60 -16.41 7.17
CA ASP A 30 0.48 -15.86 7.94
C ASP A 30 0.95 -14.78 8.92
N ALA A 31 0.35 -13.61 8.81
CA ALA A 31 0.48 -12.51 9.74
C ALA A 31 -0.88 -12.18 10.37
N LYS A 32 -1.25 -12.92 11.41
CA LYS A 32 -2.51 -12.70 12.16
C LYS A 32 -3.76 -12.78 11.26
N GLY A 33 -3.80 -13.76 10.39
CA GLY A 33 -4.89 -13.98 9.43
C GLY A 33 -4.73 -13.23 8.11
N ILE A 34 -3.60 -12.56 7.91
CA ILE A 34 -3.26 -11.90 6.64
C ILE A 34 -2.13 -12.70 5.98
N GLY A 35 -2.37 -13.21 4.77
CA GLY A 35 -1.32 -13.85 3.98
C GLY A 35 -0.35 -12.82 3.43
N VAL A 36 0.93 -12.88 3.80
CA VAL A 36 1.96 -11.93 3.37
C VAL A 36 2.97 -12.61 2.46
N LEU A 37 3.21 -12.02 1.30
CA LEU A 37 4.36 -12.31 0.44
C LEU A 37 5.17 -11.05 0.20
N SER A 38 6.47 -11.16 0.35
CA SER A 38 7.42 -10.07 0.16
C SER A 38 8.72 -10.59 -0.42
N ILE A 39 9.36 -9.81 -1.26
CA ILE A 39 10.73 -10.09 -1.69
C ILE A 39 11.71 -10.15 -0.51
N GLY A 40 11.37 -9.49 0.61
CA GLY A 40 12.15 -9.54 1.84
C GLY A 40 12.27 -10.93 2.47
N PHE A 41 11.39 -11.88 2.15
CA PHE A 41 11.52 -13.27 2.58
C PHE A 41 12.58 -14.07 1.81
N PHE A 42 12.99 -13.57 0.64
CA PHE A 42 13.92 -14.24 -0.28
C PHE A 42 15.29 -13.56 -0.34
N THR A 43 15.47 -12.49 0.44
CA THR A 43 16.73 -11.74 0.49
C THR A 43 17.27 -11.76 1.92
N ASP A 44 18.58 -11.98 2.08
CA ASP A 44 19.22 -11.78 3.38
C ASP A 44 19.29 -10.28 3.67
N GLN A 45 19.01 -9.89 4.91
CA GLN A 45 18.97 -8.48 5.32
C GLN A 45 20.33 -7.77 5.13
N ASP A 46 21.43 -8.52 5.22
CA ASP A 46 22.80 -8.01 5.11
C ASP A 46 23.32 -7.96 3.67
N ASN A 47 22.61 -8.56 2.72
CA ASN A 47 23.03 -8.60 1.33
C ASN A 47 22.23 -7.63 0.46
N ALA A 48 22.92 -6.61 -0.06
CA ALA A 48 22.34 -5.73 -1.07
C ALA A 48 22.05 -6.49 -2.37
N VAL A 49 20.82 -6.96 -2.53
CA VAL A 49 20.38 -7.52 -3.81
C VAL A 49 20.01 -6.38 -4.74
N VAL A 50 20.81 -6.19 -5.77
CA VAL A 50 20.51 -5.19 -6.81
C VAL A 50 19.42 -5.76 -7.73
N TRP A 51 18.18 -5.39 -7.47
CA TRP A 51 17.04 -5.72 -8.33
C TRP A 51 17.06 -4.83 -9.58
N ARG A 52 17.51 -5.37 -10.69
CA ARG A 52 17.35 -4.69 -11.99
C ARG A 52 15.90 -4.82 -12.46
N GLY A 53 15.39 -3.81 -13.18
CA GLY A 53 13.99 -3.74 -13.60
C GLY A 53 13.39 -5.08 -14.10
N PRO A 54 14.01 -5.80 -15.09
CA PRO A 54 13.47 -7.06 -15.58
C PRO A 54 13.43 -8.17 -14.51
N MET A 55 14.40 -8.21 -13.59
CA MET A 55 14.41 -9.19 -12.49
C MET A 55 13.32 -8.89 -11.47
N ALA A 56 13.11 -7.61 -11.14
CA ALA A 56 12.06 -7.19 -10.22
C ALA A 56 10.67 -7.47 -10.79
N SER A 57 10.45 -7.19 -12.07
CA SER A 57 9.18 -7.51 -12.75
C SER A 57 8.92 -9.02 -12.79
N LYS A 58 9.93 -9.84 -13.09
CA LYS A 58 9.79 -11.30 -13.07
C LYS A 58 9.47 -11.81 -11.67
N ALA A 59 10.19 -11.36 -10.64
CA ALA A 59 9.93 -11.75 -9.26
C ALA A 59 8.52 -11.36 -8.81
N LEU A 60 8.08 -10.15 -9.17
CA LEU A 60 6.72 -9.70 -8.91
C LEU A 60 5.68 -10.63 -9.56
N THR A 61 5.85 -10.94 -10.85
CA THR A 61 4.96 -11.88 -11.55
C THR A 61 4.90 -13.22 -10.82
N GLN A 62 6.04 -13.78 -10.43
CA GLN A 62 6.10 -15.05 -9.70
C GLN A 62 5.39 -14.99 -8.34
N LEU A 63 5.49 -13.88 -7.59
CA LEU A 63 4.76 -13.71 -6.34
C LEU A 63 3.23 -13.75 -6.53
N PHE A 64 2.74 -13.44 -7.74
CA PHE A 64 1.30 -13.55 -8.04
C PHE A 64 0.92 -14.92 -8.60
N THR A 65 1.67 -15.41 -9.59
CA THR A 65 1.29 -16.60 -10.35
C THR A 65 1.64 -17.90 -9.65
N ASP A 66 2.72 -17.91 -8.87
CA ASP A 66 3.27 -19.12 -8.26
C ASP A 66 2.90 -19.21 -6.76
N ALA A 67 1.97 -18.35 -6.27
CA ALA A 67 1.51 -18.35 -4.89
C ALA A 67 0.14 -19.00 -4.72
N HIS A 68 -0.02 -19.73 -3.62
CA HIS A 68 -1.29 -20.28 -3.19
C HIS A 68 -2.04 -19.26 -2.33
N TRP A 69 -2.76 -18.34 -3.00
CA TRP A 69 -3.51 -17.29 -2.30
C TRP A 69 -4.79 -17.79 -1.62
N GLY A 70 -5.37 -18.90 -2.10
CA GLY A 70 -6.67 -19.38 -1.62
C GLY A 70 -7.81 -18.41 -1.96
N GLU A 71 -8.87 -18.44 -1.13
CA GLU A 71 -9.98 -17.50 -1.24
C GLU A 71 -9.63 -16.21 -0.50
N LEU A 72 -9.73 -15.06 -1.19
CA LEU A 72 -9.40 -13.75 -0.65
C LEU A 72 -10.57 -12.79 -0.84
N ASP A 73 -10.86 -12.00 0.20
CA ASP A 73 -11.73 -10.82 0.08
C ASP A 73 -11.01 -9.68 -0.63
N PHE A 74 -9.73 -9.47 -0.30
CA PHE A 74 -8.88 -8.42 -0.86
C PHE A 74 -7.45 -8.93 -1.08
N LEU A 75 -6.85 -8.54 -2.20
CA LEU A 75 -5.42 -8.65 -2.44
C LEU A 75 -4.84 -7.24 -2.57
N LEU A 76 -4.03 -6.84 -1.61
CA LEU A 76 -3.36 -5.55 -1.58
C LEU A 76 -1.93 -5.67 -2.09
N VAL A 77 -1.55 -4.80 -3.01
CA VAL A 77 -0.22 -4.76 -3.61
C VAL A 77 0.46 -3.45 -3.27
N ASP A 78 1.48 -3.52 -2.42
CA ASP A 78 2.34 -2.38 -2.10
C ASP A 78 3.42 -2.24 -3.16
N LEU A 79 3.28 -1.23 -4.02
CA LEU A 79 4.18 -0.96 -5.14
C LEU A 79 5.36 -0.09 -4.73
N PRO A 80 6.53 -0.27 -5.36
CA PRO A 80 7.63 0.66 -5.19
C PRO A 80 7.23 2.06 -5.70
N PRO A 81 7.93 3.12 -5.23
CA PRO A 81 7.64 4.48 -5.69
C PRO A 81 7.95 4.67 -7.18
N GLY A 82 7.28 5.63 -7.78
CA GLY A 82 7.49 6.03 -9.18
C GLY A 82 6.46 5.48 -10.16
N THR A 83 6.79 5.52 -11.44
CA THR A 83 5.90 5.17 -12.56
C THR A 83 6.63 4.31 -13.60
N GLY A 84 7.48 3.38 -13.15
CA GLY A 84 8.34 2.58 -14.00
C GLY A 84 7.73 1.26 -14.48
N ASP A 85 8.56 0.43 -15.11
CA ASP A 85 8.18 -0.84 -15.75
C ASP A 85 7.49 -1.84 -14.79
N ILE A 86 7.79 -1.76 -13.49
CA ILE A 86 7.17 -2.65 -12.48
C ILE A 86 5.65 -2.42 -12.43
N HIS A 87 5.22 -1.16 -12.47
CA HIS A 87 3.78 -0.80 -12.46
C HIS A 87 3.08 -1.31 -13.72
N LEU A 88 3.72 -1.13 -14.87
CA LEU A 88 3.20 -1.62 -16.16
C LEU A 88 3.12 -3.15 -16.17
N SER A 89 4.15 -3.83 -15.70
CA SER A 89 4.18 -5.29 -15.61
C SER A 89 3.07 -5.82 -14.71
N LEU A 90 2.81 -5.17 -13.57
CA LEU A 90 1.73 -5.55 -12.67
C LEU A 90 0.37 -5.47 -13.35
N VAL A 91 0.05 -4.32 -13.95
CA VAL A 91 -1.25 -4.10 -14.61
C VAL A 91 -1.49 -5.10 -15.75
N GLN A 92 -0.41 -5.53 -16.42
CA GLN A 92 -0.48 -6.55 -17.47
C GLN A 92 -0.66 -7.97 -16.94
N THR A 93 -0.23 -8.22 -15.70
CA THR A 93 -0.21 -9.57 -15.11
C THR A 93 -1.46 -9.83 -14.27
N VAL A 94 -1.95 -8.82 -13.56
CA VAL A 94 -3.03 -8.97 -12.57
C VAL A 94 -4.17 -8.01 -12.90
N PRO A 95 -5.43 -8.52 -12.99
CA PRO A 95 -6.58 -7.63 -13.12
C PRO A 95 -6.75 -6.84 -11.83
N LEU A 96 -6.60 -5.51 -11.92
CA LEU A 96 -6.74 -4.61 -10.78
C LEU A 96 -8.15 -4.01 -10.73
N ASP A 97 -8.80 -4.07 -9.58
CA ASP A 97 -10.06 -3.35 -9.33
C ASP A 97 -9.84 -1.83 -9.29
N GLY A 98 -8.64 -1.40 -8.91
CA GLY A 98 -8.24 0.00 -8.90
C GLY A 98 -6.97 0.25 -8.10
N VAL A 99 -6.59 1.52 -8.01
CA VAL A 99 -5.38 1.95 -7.29
C VAL A 99 -5.71 3.02 -6.25
N VAL A 100 -4.96 3.00 -5.16
CA VAL A 100 -4.95 4.07 -4.14
C VAL A 100 -3.62 4.80 -4.26
N ILE A 101 -3.67 6.12 -4.33
CA ILE A 101 -2.48 6.97 -4.37
C ILE A 101 -2.23 7.54 -2.98
N VAL A 102 -1.06 7.30 -2.43
CA VAL A 102 -0.66 7.82 -1.12
C VAL A 102 0.40 8.89 -1.31
N SER A 103 0.19 10.07 -0.71
CA SER A 103 1.15 11.18 -0.77
C SER A 103 1.17 11.96 0.54
N THR A 104 2.26 12.66 0.79
CA THR A 104 2.30 13.71 1.80
C THR A 104 1.79 15.05 1.21
N PRO A 105 1.42 16.06 2.04
CA PRO A 105 0.85 17.33 1.54
C PRO A 105 1.80 18.22 0.72
N GLN A 106 3.11 17.96 0.73
CA GLN A 106 4.12 18.84 0.11
C GLN A 106 4.15 18.72 -1.41
N GLU A 107 4.33 19.84 -2.09
CA GLU A 107 4.28 19.95 -3.56
C GLU A 107 5.21 18.98 -4.30
N VAL A 108 6.39 18.68 -3.75
CA VAL A 108 7.35 17.73 -4.34
C VAL A 108 6.75 16.33 -4.42
N ALA A 109 6.11 15.87 -3.35
CA ALA A 109 5.44 14.56 -3.32
C ALA A 109 4.17 14.55 -4.18
N LEU A 110 3.42 15.65 -4.18
CA LEU A 110 2.21 15.81 -5.01
C LEU A 110 2.51 15.78 -6.50
N ALA A 111 3.67 16.26 -6.92
CA ALA A 111 4.10 16.17 -8.31
C ALA A 111 4.23 14.73 -8.79
N ASP A 112 4.77 13.83 -7.95
CA ASP A 112 4.88 12.39 -8.25
C ASP A 112 3.52 11.69 -8.15
N ALA A 113 2.72 12.02 -7.14
CA ALA A 113 1.34 11.52 -7.02
C ALA A 113 0.49 11.84 -8.26
N ARG A 114 0.61 13.07 -8.78
CA ARG A 114 -0.05 13.50 -10.03
C ARG A 114 0.38 12.66 -11.23
N ARG A 115 1.68 12.36 -11.35
CA ARG A 115 2.19 11.49 -12.42
C ARG A 115 1.63 10.07 -12.30
N GLY A 116 1.55 9.54 -11.07
CA GLY A 116 0.95 8.22 -10.79
C GLY A 116 -0.52 8.16 -11.21
N ILE A 117 -1.32 9.15 -10.81
CA ILE A 117 -2.73 9.25 -11.22
C ILE A 117 -2.86 9.25 -12.74
N ASN A 118 -2.12 10.15 -13.41
CA ASN A 118 -2.15 10.27 -14.87
C ASN A 118 -1.75 8.94 -15.55
N MET A 119 -0.72 8.25 -15.04
CA MET A 119 -0.28 6.97 -15.60
C MET A 119 -1.40 5.92 -15.57
N PHE A 120 -2.05 5.73 -14.42
CA PHE A 120 -3.11 4.74 -14.29
C PHE A 120 -4.37 5.09 -15.10
N GLN A 121 -4.64 6.39 -15.32
CA GLN A 121 -5.75 6.87 -16.13
C GLN A 121 -5.48 6.86 -17.64
N MET A 122 -4.25 6.57 -18.09
CA MET A 122 -3.93 6.49 -19.53
C MET A 122 -4.81 5.44 -20.22
N ASP A 123 -5.20 5.71 -21.47
CA ASP A 123 -6.02 4.80 -22.28
C ASP A 123 -5.43 3.39 -22.45
N THR A 124 -4.11 3.27 -22.34
CA THR A 124 -3.39 2.01 -22.44
C THR A 124 -3.49 1.14 -21.17
N LEU A 125 -3.79 1.74 -20.01
CA LEU A 125 -3.88 1.04 -18.73
C LEU A 125 -5.32 1.01 -18.22
N LYS A 126 -6.00 2.15 -18.19
CA LYS A 126 -7.41 2.32 -17.76
C LYS A 126 -7.70 1.72 -16.39
N VAL A 127 -6.74 1.85 -15.46
CA VAL A 127 -6.95 1.39 -14.08
C VAL A 127 -7.63 2.51 -13.31
N PRO A 128 -8.80 2.24 -12.70
CA PRO A 128 -9.50 3.24 -11.92
C PRO A 128 -8.69 3.71 -10.71
N VAL A 129 -8.71 5.01 -10.41
CA VAL A 129 -8.19 5.55 -9.15
C VAL A 129 -9.32 5.55 -8.13
N ILE A 130 -9.22 4.66 -7.15
CA ILE A 130 -10.20 4.54 -6.05
C ILE A 130 -10.15 5.80 -5.20
N GLY A 131 -8.96 6.36 -4.99
CA GLY A 131 -8.80 7.64 -4.36
C GLY A 131 -7.38 7.97 -3.92
N VAL A 132 -7.26 9.12 -3.27
CA VAL A 132 -6.00 9.67 -2.76
C VAL A 132 -6.03 9.72 -1.24
N VAL A 133 -4.93 9.32 -0.59
CA VAL A 133 -4.70 9.40 0.86
C VAL A 133 -3.65 10.47 1.13
N GLU A 134 -3.93 11.34 2.09
CA GLU A 134 -2.94 12.29 2.61
C GLU A 134 -2.25 11.69 3.84
N ASN A 135 -1.02 11.22 3.69
CA ASN A 135 -0.22 10.68 4.78
C ASN A 135 0.63 11.78 5.44
N MET A 136 0.93 11.63 6.73
CA MET A 136 1.69 12.62 7.52
C MET A 136 1.06 14.02 7.47
N ALA A 137 -0.28 14.08 7.49
CA ALA A 137 -1.05 15.30 7.24
C ALA A 137 -0.83 16.36 8.32
N TRP A 138 -0.69 15.98 9.58
CA TRP A 138 -0.38 16.87 10.71
C TRP A 138 0.28 16.11 11.83
N PHE A 139 0.98 16.85 12.69
CA PHE A 139 1.53 16.38 13.94
C PHE A 139 0.82 17.06 15.13
N THR A 140 0.50 16.28 16.16
CA THR A 140 -0.04 16.79 17.43
C THR A 140 0.87 16.36 18.57
N PRO A 141 1.56 17.29 19.25
CA PRO A 141 2.37 16.97 20.44
C PRO A 141 1.49 16.45 21.58
N ALA A 142 2.03 15.53 22.38
CA ALA A 142 1.31 14.98 23.53
C ALA A 142 0.98 16.07 24.59
N GLU A 143 1.87 17.06 24.73
CA GLU A 143 1.73 18.19 25.66
C GLU A 143 0.70 19.22 25.19
N LEU A 144 0.33 19.22 23.92
CA LEU A 144 -0.58 20.17 23.31
C LEU A 144 -1.61 19.43 22.43
N PRO A 145 -2.49 18.61 23.00
CA PRO A 145 -3.37 17.70 22.25
C PRO A 145 -4.37 18.41 21.34
N GLU A 146 -4.67 19.68 21.59
CA GLU A 146 -5.58 20.49 20.76
C GLU A 146 -4.87 21.15 19.57
N ASN A 147 -3.51 21.09 19.50
CA ASN A 147 -2.75 21.77 18.47
C ASN A 147 -2.38 20.83 17.33
N LYS A 148 -2.60 21.29 16.10
CA LYS A 148 -2.15 20.59 14.88
C LYS A 148 -1.08 21.40 14.18
N TYR A 149 0.06 20.76 13.92
CA TYR A 149 1.19 21.34 13.20
C TYR A 149 1.30 20.68 11.82
N TYR A 150 1.23 21.46 10.79
CA TYR A 150 1.26 20.99 9.39
C TYR A 150 2.68 21.05 8.82
N ILE A 151 3.52 20.12 9.26
CA ILE A 151 4.97 20.10 8.98
C ILE A 151 5.25 20.02 7.47
N PHE A 152 4.46 19.24 6.74
CA PHE A 152 4.61 19.03 5.30
C PHE A 152 3.63 19.86 4.44
N GLY A 153 2.92 20.81 5.01
CA GLY A 153 1.86 21.55 4.36
C GLY A 153 0.47 21.05 4.78
N ARG A 154 -0.56 21.65 4.22
CA ARG A 154 -1.94 21.41 4.61
C ARG A 154 -2.83 21.15 3.40
N ASP A 155 -3.66 20.11 3.48
CA ASP A 155 -4.67 19.76 2.48
C ASP A 155 -4.12 19.57 1.04
N GLY A 156 -2.82 19.33 0.88
CA GLY A 156 -2.19 19.25 -0.44
C GLY A 156 -2.72 18.08 -1.27
N ALA A 157 -2.78 16.88 -0.69
CA ALA A 157 -3.29 15.71 -1.39
C ALA A 157 -4.81 15.78 -1.61
N LYS A 158 -5.55 16.40 -0.68
CA LYS A 158 -6.98 16.67 -0.84
C LYS A 158 -7.24 17.64 -2.01
N ASN A 159 -6.45 18.71 -2.13
CA ASN A 159 -6.55 19.65 -3.24
C ASN A 159 -6.15 18.99 -4.56
N LEU A 160 -5.14 18.11 -4.55
CA LEU A 160 -4.77 17.33 -5.72
C LEU A 160 -5.93 16.43 -6.19
N ALA A 161 -6.54 15.68 -5.26
CA ALA A 161 -7.68 14.81 -5.55
C ALA A 161 -8.83 15.59 -6.21
N ASN A 162 -9.21 16.73 -5.61
CA ASN A 162 -10.25 17.61 -6.15
C ASN A 162 -9.87 18.14 -7.55
N GLY A 163 -8.63 18.59 -7.73
CA GLY A 163 -8.16 19.13 -9.02
C GLY A 163 -8.06 18.10 -10.14
N MET A 164 -7.93 16.83 -9.79
CA MET A 164 -7.89 15.69 -10.73
C MET A 164 -9.21 14.92 -10.82
N ASN A 165 -10.24 15.38 -10.11
CA ASN A 165 -11.56 14.77 -10.07
C ASN A 165 -11.53 13.28 -9.69
N VAL A 166 -10.72 12.95 -8.67
CA VAL A 166 -10.64 11.62 -8.05
C VAL A 166 -11.07 11.72 -6.58
N PRO A 167 -11.59 10.63 -5.96
CA PRO A 167 -11.99 10.67 -4.57
C PRO A 167 -10.83 10.99 -3.62
N PHE A 168 -11.13 11.65 -2.51
CA PHE A 168 -10.22 11.82 -1.38
C PHE A 168 -10.65 10.85 -0.28
N LEU A 169 -9.76 9.92 0.11
CA LEU A 169 -10.10 8.85 1.05
C LEU A 169 -9.92 9.24 2.51
N GLY A 170 -9.02 10.16 2.81
CA GLY A 170 -8.78 10.61 4.17
C GLY A 170 -7.35 11.05 4.43
N SER A 171 -7.10 11.49 5.65
CA SER A 171 -5.80 11.97 6.13
C SER A 171 -5.31 11.16 7.32
N ILE A 172 -4.06 10.74 7.28
CA ILE A 172 -3.40 10.03 8.38
C ILE A 172 -2.42 10.97 9.08
N PRO A 173 -2.49 11.11 10.42
CA PRO A 173 -1.58 11.97 11.15
C PRO A 173 -0.15 11.41 11.18
N LEU A 174 0.83 12.29 11.36
CA LEU A 174 2.19 11.92 11.71
C LEU A 174 2.26 11.66 13.23
N VAL A 175 2.48 10.40 13.62
CA VAL A 175 2.50 10.00 15.03
C VAL A 175 3.72 9.12 15.29
N GLN A 176 4.45 9.41 16.36
CA GLN A 176 5.65 8.65 16.75
C GLN A 176 5.34 7.16 16.97
N SER A 177 4.21 6.84 17.59
CA SER A 177 3.80 5.45 17.85
C SER A 177 3.58 4.62 16.58
N VAL A 178 3.32 5.22 15.42
CA VAL A 178 3.25 4.51 14.14
C VAL A 178 4.62 3.99 13.72
N CYS A 179 5.65 4.80 13.88
CA CYS A 179 7.03 4.40 13.62
C CYS A 179 7.46 3.29 14.57
N GLU A 180 7.30 3.50 15.88
CA GLU A 180 7.66 2.52 16.90
C GLU A 180 6.91 1.19 16.74
N ALA A 181 5.64 1.25 16.41
CA ALA A 181 4.82 0.07 16.15
C ALA A 181 5.28 -0.69 14.89
N GLY A 182 5.61 0.02 13.82
CA GLY A 182 6.16 -0.56 12.59
C GLY A 182 7.50 -1.25 12.82
N ASP A 183 8.40 -0.60 13.54
CA ASP A 183 9.73 -1.15 13.89
C ASP A 183 9.63 -2.36 14.83
N ALA A 184 8.60 -2.41 15.68
CA ALA A 184 8.32 -3.52 16.58
C ALA A 184 7.47 -4.65 15.96
N GLY A 185 7.17 -4.58 14.66
CA GLY A 185 6.32 -5.57 13.98
C GLY A 185 4.87 -5.60 14.48
N ARG A 186 4.39 -4.49 15.03
CA ARG A 186 3.02 -4.35 15.58
C ARG A 186 2.29 -3.21 14.91
N PRO A 187 1.66 -3.42 13.75
CA PRO A 187 0.95 -2.35 13.04
C PRO A 187 0.07 -1.49 13.95
N ALA A 188 0.17 -0.17 13.79
CA ALA A 188 -0.48 0.79 14.70
C ALA A 188 -2.01 0.68 14.73
N VAL A 189 -2.62 0.10 13.70
CA VAL A 189 -4.07 -0.16 13.62
C VAL A 189 -4.58 -1.15 14.69
N TYR A 190 -3.72 -1.99 15.26
CA TYR A 190 -4.09 -2.87 16.37
C TYR A 190 -4.13 -2.18 17.73
N GLN A 191 -3.75 -0.89 17.81
CA GLN A 191 -3.88 -0.08 19.02
C GLN A 191 -5.28 0.55 19.04
N GLU A 192 -6.24 -0.13 19.67
CA GLU A 192 -7.62 0.34 19.76
C GLU A 192 -7.74 1.74 20.35
N ASN A 193 -8.70 2.53 19.84
CA ASN A 193 -9.05 3.86 20.33
C ASN A 193 -7.94 4.92 20.27
N THR A 194 -6.89 4.71 19.51
CA THR A 194 -5.90 5.76 19.26
C THR A 194 -6.36 6.65 18.10
N PRO A 195 -5.95 7.94 18.07
CA PRO A 195 -6.27 8.83 16.93
C PRO A 195 -5.82 8.26 15.58
N THR A 196 -4.73 7.49 15.57
CA THR A 196 -4.21 6.82 14.38
C THR A 196 -5.13 5.68 13.94
N ALA A 197 -5.51 4.79 14.85
CA ALA A 197 -6.41 3.68 14.52
C ALA A 197 -7.75 4.21 13.99
N LEU A 198 -8.33 5.23 14.64
CA LEU A 198 -9.56 5.87 14.17
C LEU A 198 -9.42 6.48 12.77
N ALA A 199 -8.26 7.11 12.47
CA ALA A 199 -7.99 7.65 11.14
C ALA A 199 -7.88 6.56 10.06
N PHE A 200 -7.28 5.41 10.41
CA PHE A 200 -7.24 4.25 9.51
C PHE A 200 -8.62 3.61 9.33
N ASP A 201 -9.43 3.51 10.39
CA ASP A 201 -10.80 2.97 10.30
C ASP A 201 -11.66 3.83 9.37
N GLU A 202 -11.63 5.15 9.53
CA GLU A 202 -12.35 6.10 8.66
C GLU A 202 -11.87 5.97 7.20
N LEU A 203 -10.55 5.88 6.99
CA LEU A 203 -9.94 5.66 5.68
C LEU A 203 -10.47 4.37 5.03
N VAL A 204 -10.49 3.25 5.77
CA VAL A 204 -10.93 1.94 5.27
C VAL A 204 -12.42 1.97 4.91
N HIS A 205 -13.26 2.58 5.74
CA HIS A 205 -14.68 2.75 5.42
C HIS A 205 -14.88 3.54 4.13
N THR A 206 -14.20 4.68 3.99
CA THR A 206 -14.27 5.50 2.77
C THR A 206 -13.75 4.74 1.55
N PHE A 207 -12.66 3.98 1.71
CA PHE A 207 -12.10 3.15 0.64
C PHE A 207 -13.10 2.08 0.16
N VAL A 208 -13.73 1.35 1.07
CA VAL A 208 -14.71 0.30 0.73
C VAL A 208 -15.93 0.91 0.04
N ASP A 209 -16.40 2.06 0.50
CA ASP A 209 -17.51 2.78 -0.12
C ASP A 209 -17.19 3.21 -1.56
N GLU A 210 -16.00 3.80 -1.79
CA GLU A 210 -15.59 4.23 -3.13
C GLU A 210 -15.35 3.04 -4.07
N LEU A 211 -14.74 1.95 -3.57
CA LEU A 211 -14.56 0.72 -4.34
C LEU A 211 -15.92 0.10 -4.74
N THR A 212 -16.88 0.09 -3.82
CA THR A 212 -18.24 -0.43 -4.08
C THR A 212 -18.95 0.41 -5.15
N LYS A 213 -18.87 1.75 -5.06
CA LYS A 213 -19.42 2.65 -6.08
C LYS A 213 -18.77 2.43 -7.45
N LEU A 214 -17.47 2.17 -7.46
CA LEU A 214 -16.71 1.92 -8.69
C LEU A 214 -17.19 0.61 -9.35
N LYS A 215 -17.28 -0.48 -8.59
CA LYS A 215 -17.76 -1.78 -9.08
C LYS A 215 -19.20 -1.71 -9.60
N ALA A 216 -20.06 -0.95 -8.93
CA ALA A 216 -21.46 -0.75 -9.37
C ALA A 216 -21.59 0.03 -10.71
N LYS A 217 -20.58 0.80 -11.11
CA LYS A 217 -20.56 1.51 -12.40
C LYS A 217 -20.03 0.65 -13.55
N THR A 218 -19.36 -0.46 -13.25
CA THR A 218 -18.73 -1.35 -14.23
C THR A 218 -19.64 -2.52 -14.63
N LEU A 219 -20.70 -2.76 -13.87
CA LEU A 219 -21.80 -3.70 -14.16
C LEU A 219 -22.92 -3.02 -14.94
#